data_605c3566ef0c353f345b037375050662
#
_entry.id   605c3566ef0c353f345b037375050662
#
_cell.length_a   1.000
_cell.length_b   1.000
_cell.length_c   1.000
_cell.angle_alpha   90.00
_cell.angle_beta   90.00
_cell.angle_gamma   90.00
#
_symmetry.space_group_name_H-M   'P 1'
#
loop_
_entity.id
_entity.type
_entity.pdbx_description
1 polymer ?
#
loop_
_entity_poly.entity_id
_entity_poly.type
_entity_poly.pdbx_seq_one_letter_code
_entity_poly.pdbx_strand_id
1 'polypeptide(L)'
;MLTNTEKGIWGRSMELDDRKLKILQAVIKNYLETGEPVGSRTISKYTDLNLSSATIRNEMSDLEELGYIVQPHTSAGRIPTDKGYRLYVDTLMQEKEAELNSMRDVLIEKADKLENVLQDVARLLANNTNYASMITTPQYRGRKIKFLQITNVDDEHILAVI
;
A
#
# COMPACT_ATOMS: atom_id res chain seq x y z
N MET A 1 17.06 -17.44 -1.15
CA MET A 1 17.45 -17.29 -2.56
C MET A 1 16.24 -16.75 -3.29
N LEU A 2 16.20 -15.45 -3.58
CA LEU A 2 15.08 -14.79 -4.28
C LEU A 2 15.08 -15.25 -5.74
N THR A 3 13.91 -15.56 -6.27
CA THR A 3 13.76 -16.03 -7.65
C THR A 3 14.04 -14.89 -8.65
N ASN A 4 14.42 -15.23 -9.89
CA ASN A 4 14.76 -14.25 -10.94
C ASN A 4 13.59 -13.30 -11.28
N THR A 5 12.35 -13.65 -10.94
CA THR A 5 11.15 -12.83 -11.12
C THR A 5 11.09 -11.70 -10.10
N GLU A 6 11.54 -11.93 -8.87
CA GLU A 6 11.57 -10.92 -7.81
C GLU A 6 12.62 -9.83 -8.08
N LYS A 7 13.79 -10.20 -8.65
CA LYS A 7 14.82 -9.22 -9.05
C LYS A 7 14.37 -8.26 -10.16
N GLY A 8 13.45 -8.66 -11.02
CA GLY A 8 12.93 -7.82 -12.11
C GLY A 8 11.93 -6.75 -11.64
N ILE A 9 11.27 -6.97 -10.50
CA ILE A 9 10.28 -6.04 -9.94
C ILE A 9 10.99 -4.94 -9.12
N TRP A 10 12.03 -5.30 -8.36
CA TRP A 10 12.81 -4.36 -7.52
C TRP A 10 13.72 -3.41 -8.31
N GLY A 11 14.11 -3.78 -9.53
CA GLY A 11 15.02 -2.96 -10.36
C GLY A 11 14.38 -1.70 -10.97
N ARG A 12 13.05 -1.62 -11.04
CA ARG A 12 12.34 -0.51 -11.71
C ARG A 12 12.03 0.69 -10.83
N SER A 13 11.94 0.52 -9.50
CA SER A 13 11.73 1.64 -8.58
C SER A 13 13.00 2.45 -8.30
N MET A 14 14.19 1.93 -8.67
CA MET A 14 15.47 2.65 -8.56
C MET A 14 15.73 3.69 -9.66
N GLU A 15 14.89 3.77 -10.71
CA GLU A 15 15.06 4.76 -11.79
C GLU A 15 14.53 6.15 -11.44
N LEU A 16 13.65 6.26 -10.44
CA LEU A 16 13.03 7.53 -10.04
C LEU A 16 13.39 7.88 -8.58
N ASP A 17 13.79 9.12 -8.37
CA ASP A 17 13.88 9.67 -7.03
C ASP A 17 12.48 9.93 -6.45
N ASP A 18 12.39 10.09 -5.12
CA ASP A 18 11.12 10.33 -4.41
C ASP A 18 10.35 11.55 -4.95
N ARG A 19 11.06 12.55 -5.44
CA ARG A 19 10.46 13.76 -6.00
C ARG A 19 9.76 13.48 -7.33
N LYS A 20 10.45 12.79 -8.24
CA LYS A 20 9.87 12.39 -9.53
C LYS A 20 8.69 11.46 -9.34
N LEU A 21 8.79 10.52 -8.38
CA LEU A 21 7.71 9.60 -8.06
C LEU A 21 6.47 10.33 -7.57
N LYS A 22 6.60 11.28 -6.64
CA LYS A 22 5.49 12.10 -6.15
C LYS A 22 4.85 12.97 -7.23
N ILE A 23 5.65 13.53 -8.13
CA ILE A 23 5.13 14.29 -9.27
C ILE A 23 4.39 13.38 -10.24
N LEU A 24 4.90 12.19 -10.54
CA LEU A 24 4.22 11.20 -11.38
C LEU A 24 2.88 10.78 -10.76
N GLN A 25 2.85 10.48 -9.47
CA GLN A 25 1.62 10.14 -8.74
C GLN A 25 0.60 11.28 -8.82
N ALA A 26 1.03 12.54 -8.65
CA ALA A 26 0.16 13.70 -8.75
C ALA A 26 -0.39 13.91 -10.17
N VAL A 27 0.43 13.69 -11.20
CA VAL A 27 -0.02 13.73 -12.61
C VAL A 27 -1.08 12.67 -12.86
N ILE A 28 -0.85 11.43 -12.40
CA ILE A 28 -1.78 10.32 -12.61
C ILE A 28 -3.10 10.57 -11.87
N LYS A 29 -3.05 10.95 -10.58
CA LYS A 29 -4.26 11.24 -9.81
C LYS A 29 -5.10 12.33 -10.45
N ASN A 30 -4.47 13.44 -10.81
CA ASN A 30 -5.19 14.55 -11.43
C ASN A 30 -5.78 14.18 -12.79
N TYR A 31 -5.05 13.40 -13.60
CA TYR A 31 -5.55 12.91 -14.87
C TYR A 31 -6.73 11.92 -14.72
N LEU A 32 -6.70 11.05 -13.71
CA LEU A 32 -7.82 10.14 -13.41
C LEU A 32 -9.09 10.89 -12.96
N GLU A 33 -8.92 12.00 -12.26
CA GLU A 33 -10.03 12.82 -11.77
C GLU A 33 -10.65 13.69 -12.87
N THR A 34 -9.83 14.25 -13.78
CA THR A 34 -10.27 15.26 -14.73
C THR A 34 -10.40 14.76 -16.16
N GLY A 35 -9.66 13.73 -16.54
CA GLY A 35 -9.50 13.27 -17.92
C GLY A 35 -8.71 14.24 -18.81
N GLU A 36 -8.15 15.33 -18.26
CA GLU A 36 -7.47 16.38 -19.00
C GLU A 36 -5.94 16.33 -18.82
N PRO A 37 -5.15 16.71 -19.84
CA PRO A 37 -3.70 16.79 -19.73
C PRO A 37 -3.25 17.75 -18.62
N VAL A 38 -2.33 17.31 -17.77
CA VAL A 38 -1.96 17.96 -16.52
C VAL A 38 -0.77 18.92 -16.71
N GLY A 39 -0.92 20.16 -16.32
CA GLY A 39 0.12 21.18 -16.38
C GLY A 39 0.92 21.31 -15.08
N SER A 40 2.19 21.78 -15.17
CA SER A 40 3.05 21.99 -13.99
C SER A 40 2.47 22.98 -12.96
N ARG A 41 1.65 23.94 -13.41
CA ARG A 41 0.95 24.88 -12.50
C ARG A 41 -0.15 24.20 -11.70
N THR A 42 -0.82 23.21 -12.28
CA THR A 42 -1.82 22.39 -11.60
C THR A 42 -1.15 21.58 -10.51
N ILE A 43 -0.06 20.90 -10.84
CA ILE A 43 0.70 20.09 -9.86
C ILE A 43 1.24 20.96 -8.73
N SER A 44 1.76 22.17 -8.99
CA SER A 44 2.30 23.05 -7.94
C SER A 44 1.25 23.49 -6.91
N LYS A 45 -0.03 23.47 -7.26
CA LYS A 45 -1.15 23.76 -6.35
C LYS A 45 -1.69 22.51 -5.63
N TYR A 46 -1.50 21.36 -6.23
CA TYR A 46 -2.08 20.08 -5.79
C TYR A 46 -1.18 19.31 -4.84
N THR A 47 0.10 19.67 -4.74
CA THR A 47 1.07 18.92 -3.95
C THR A 47 1.71 19.81 -2.89
N ASP A 48 1.87 19.25 -1.68
CA ASP A 48 2.62 19.87 -0.58
C ASP A 48 4.14 19.85 -0.80
N LEU A 49 4.58 19.66 -2.05
CA LEU A 49 6.00 19.55 -2.39
C LEU A 49 6.79 20.85 -2.25
N ASN A 50 6.11 21.98 -2.06
CA ASN A 50 6.72 23.32 -1.97
C ASN A 50 7.68 23.64 -3.13
N LEU A 51 7.39 23.13 -4.34
CA LEU A 51 8.19 23.31 -5.54
C LEU A 51 7.59 24.38 -6.45
N SER A 52 8.48 25.14 -7.11
CA SER A 52 8.05 26.08 -8.15
C SER A 52 7.50 25.34 -9.37
N SER A 53 6.57 25.96 -10.10
CA SER A 53 6.05 25.40 -11.36
C SER A 53 7.16 25.17 -12.41
N ALA A 54 8.25 25.93 -12.33
CA ALA A 54 9.42 25.76 -13.21
C ALA A 54 10.19 24.46 -12.85
N THR A 55 10.41 24.22 -11.56
CA THR A 55 11.04 22.98 -11.09
C THR A 55 10.19 21.76 -11.47
N ILE A 56 8.88 21.82 -11.23
CA ILE A 56 7.96 20.74 -11.60
C ILE A 56 7.97 20.50 -13.11
N ARG A 57 8.06 21.54 -13.92
CA ARG A 57 8.15 21.40 -15.38
C ARG A 57 9.42 20.63 -15.79
N ASN A 58 10.56 20.91 -15.17
CA ASN A 58 11.81 20.19 -15.44
C ASN A 58 11.69 18.71 -15.06
N GLU A 59 11.16 18.40 -13.87
CA GLU A 59 10.94 17.04 -13.44
C GLU A 59 9.93 16.30 -14.36
N MET A 60 8.89 16.99 -14.86
CA MET A 60 7.97 16.43 -15.85
C MET A 60 8.66 16.18 -17.19
N SER A 61 9.64 17.01 -17.59
CA SER A 61 10.44 16.76 -18.80
C SER A 61 11.29 15.50 -18.64
N ASP A 62 11.94 15.32 -17.50
CA ASP A 62 12.69 14.10 -17.21
C ASP A 62 11.78 12.85 -17.22
N LEU A 63 10.58 12.94 -16.61
CA LEU A 63 9.61 11.84 -16.60
C LEU A 63 9.12 11.51 -18.02
N GLU A 64 9.02 12.50 -18.90
CA GLU A 64 8.69 12.31 -20.30
C GLU A 64 9.82 11.62 -21.07
N GLU A 65 11.07 12.03 -20.87
CA GLU A 65 12.25 11.37 -21.45
C GLU A 65 12.38 9.90 -20.99
N LEU A 66 12.04 9.64 -19.73
CA LEU A 66 11.98 8.28 -19.16
C LEU A 66 10.75 7.47 -19.63
N GLY A 67 9.80 8.11 -20.35
CA GLY A 67 8.63 7.47 -20.93
C GLY A 67 7.49 7.17 -19.94
N TYR A 68 7.45 7.80 -18.78
CA TYR A 68 6.36 7.64 -17.81
C TYR A 68 5.15 8.51 -18.08
N ILE A 69 5.37 9.66 -18.70
CA ILE A 69 4.33 10.58 -19.17
C ILE A 69 4.62 11.00 -20.61
N VAL A 70 3.66 11.58 -21.29
CA VAL A 70 3.81 12.07 -22.66
C VAL A 70 3.02 13.36 -22.87
N GLN A 71 3.50 14.24 -23.73
CA GLN A 71 2.79 15.42 -24.18
C GLN A 71 1.97 15.11 -25.41
N PRO A 72 0.62 15.09 -25.36
CA PRO A 72 -0.20 14.72 -26.51
C PRO A 72 -0.14 15.76 -27.64
N HIS A 73 0.05 17.05 -27.30
CA HIS A 73 0.15 18.16 -28.25
C HIS A 73 1.08 19.26 -27.73
N THR A 74 1.67 20.06 -28.60
CA THR A 74 2.73 21.03 -28.30
C THR A 74 2.35 22.08 -27.22
N SER A 75 1.06 22.37 -27.03
CA SER A 75 0.56 23.30 -26.01
C SER A 75 -0.19 22.65 -24.86
N ALA A 76 -0.31 21.31 -24.89
CA ALA A 76 -1.01 20.56 -23.87
C ALA A 76 -0.13 20.30 -22.63
N GLY A 77 -0.77 19.94 -21.50
CA GLY A 77 -0.11 19.35 -20.36
C GLY A 77 0.48 17.96 -20.68
N ARG A 78 0.67 17.16 -19.66
CA ARG A 78 1.17 15.78 -19.77
C ARG A 78 0.07 14.80 -19.40
N ILE A 79 0.08 13.64 -20.05
CA ILE A 79 -0.77 12.49 -19.72
C ILE A 79 0.10 11.28 -19.36
N PRO A 80 -0.38 10.39 -18.47
CA PRO A 80 0.34 9.17 -18.12
C PRO A 80 0.43 8.21 -19.32
N THR A 81 1.53 7.47 -19.38
CA THR A 81 1.68 6.31 -20.29
C THR A 81 1.34 5.02 -19.56
N ASP A 82 1.24 3.89 -20.29
CA ASP A 82 1.10 2.56 -19.69
C ASP A 82 2.24 2.25 -18.71
N LYS A 83 3.46 2.70 -19.01
CA LYS A 83 4.63 2.57 -18.12
C LYS A 83 4.42 3.36 -16.83
N GLY A 84 3.89 4.56 -16.92
CA GLY A 84 3.55 5.41 -15.77
C GLY A 84 2.49 4.77 -14.88
N TYR A 85 1.41 4.28 -15.46
CA TYR A 85 0.36 3.60 -14.71
C TYR A 85 0.86 2.33 -14.01
N ARG A 86 1.68 1.52 -14.68
CA ARG A 86 2.26 0.31 -14.06
C ARG A 86 3.08 0.65 -12.83
N LEU A 87 3.99 1.62 -12.94
CA LEU A 87 4.79 2.04 -11.79
C LEU A 87 3.92 2.57 -10.65
N TYR A 88 2.87 3.33 -10.97
CA TYR A 88 1.93 3.84 -9.97
C TYR A 88 1.21 2.71 -9.22
N VAL A 89 0.70 1.71 -9.93
CA VAL A 89 0.04 0.55 -9.33
C VAL A 89 1.03 -0.26 -8.49
N ASP A 90 2.23 -0.52 -9.00
CA ASP A 90 3.27 -1.24 -8.26
C ASP A 90 3.62 -0.53 -6.94
N THR A 91 3.72 0.81 -6.95
CA THR A 91 3.96 1.62 -5.75
C THR A 91 2.82 1.50 -4.75
N LEU A 92 1.56 1.62 -5.20
CA LEU A 92 0.38 1.47 -4.34
C LEU A 92 0.30 0.07 -3.71
N MET A 93 0.63 -0.97 -4.47
CA MET A 93 0.64 -2.34 -3.95
C MET A 93 1.71 -2.53 -2.88
N GLN A 94 2.91 -1.97 -3.06
CA GLN A 94 3.98 -2.01 -2.05
C GLN A 94 3.58 -1.28 -0.76
N GLU A 95 2.98 -0.09 -0.87
CA GLU A 95 2.48 0.66 0.29
C GLU A 95 1.43 -0.15 1.07
N LYS A 96 0.50 -0.80 0.37
CA LYS A 96 -0.54 -1.63 0.99
C LYS A 96 0.01 -2.92 1.60
N GLU A 97 0.98 -3.54 0.97
CA GLU A 97 1.64 -4.73 1.53
C GLU A 97 2.42 -4.40 2.81
N ALA A 98 3.11 -3.26 2.85
CA ALA A 98 3.78 -2.78 4.05
C ALA A 98 2.78 -2.50 5.19
N GLU A 99 1.64 -1.87 4.90
CA GLU A 99 0.56 -1.63 5.85
C GLU A 99 -0.01 -2.94 6.42
N LEU A 100 -0.28 -3.92 5.55
CA LEU A 100 -0.78 -5.24 5.95
C LEU A 100 0.21 -6.00 6.83
N ASN A 101 1.51 -5.96 6.51
CA ASN A 101 2.54 -6.58 7.32
C ASN A 101 2.63 -5.92 8.70
N SER A 102 2.58 -4.59 8.77
CA SER A 102 2.54 -3.87 10.04
C SER A 102 1.33 -4.25 10.91
N MET A 103 0.14 -4.36 10.32
CA MET A 103 -1.06 -4.83 11.04
C MET A 103 -0.91 -6.27 11.53
N ARG A 104 -0.32 -7.14 10.72
CA ARG A 104 -0.06 -8.53 11.06
C ARG A 104 0.87 -8.65 12.28
N ASP A 105 1.95 -7.87 12.31
CA ASP A 105 2.92 -7.88 13.41
C ASP A 105 2.26 -7.44 14.73
N VAL A 106 1.41 -6.41 14.69
CA VAL A 106 0.63 -5.97 15.87
C VAL A 106 -0.32 -7.06 16.37
N LEU A 107 -0.96 -7.81 15.46
CA LEU A 107 -1.86 -8.91 15.84
C LEU A 107 -1.11 -10.08 16.46
N ILE A 108 0.06 -10.44 15.94
CA ILE A 108 0.93 -11.49 16.50
C ILE A 108 1.38 -11.09 17.91
N GLU A 109 1.88 -9.86 18.10
CA GLU A 109 2.30 -9.37 19.41
C GLU A 109 1.17 -9.42 20.45
N LYS A 110 -0.06 -9.08 20.06
CA LYS A 110 -1.23 -9.18 20.94
C LYS A 110 -1.60 -10.63 21.27
N ALA A 111 -1.46 -11.55 20.31
CA ALA A 111 -1.72 -12.97 20.56
C ALA A 111 -0.71 -13.57 21.53
N ASP A 112 0.58 -13.26 21.39
CA ASP A 112 1.63 -13.70 22.30
C ASP A 112 1.43 -13.14 23.73
N LYS A 113 0.99 -11.89 23.86
CA LYS A 113 0.65 -11.29 25.16
C LYS A 113 -0.51 -12.02 25.84
N LEU A 114 -1.54 -12.43 25.09
CA LEU A 114 -2.67 -13.18 25.63
C LEU A 114 -2.22 -14.55 26.16
N GLU A 115 -1.37 -15.27 25.44
CA GLU A 115 -0.84 -16.55 25.86
C GLU A 115 -0.04 -16.45 27.17
N ASN A 116 0.81 -15.43 27.28
CA ASN A 116 1.56 -15.15 28.50
C ASN A 116 0.63 -14.87 29.70
N VAL A 117 -0.39 -14.06 29.52
CA VAL A 117 -1.40 -13.77 30.55
C VAL A 117 -2.12 -15.05 30.99
N LEU A 118 -2.53 -15.90 30.07
CA LEU A 118 -3.18 -17.18 30.40
C LEU A 118 -2.26 -18.12 31.18
N GLN A 119 -0.97 -18.17 30.84
CA GLN A 119 0.02 -18.94 31.59
C GLN A 119 0.19 -18.43 33.02
N ASP A 120 0.27 -17.10 33.18
CA ASP A 120 0.41 -16.49 34.49
C ASP A 120 -0.83 -16.72 35.37
N VAL A 121 -2.04 -16.64 34.81
CA VAL A 121 -3.29 -16.99 35.48
C VAL A 121 -3.30 -18.44 35.93
N ALA A 122 -2.87 -19.38 35.04
CA ALA A 122 -2.79 -20.79 35.39
C ALA A 122 -1.85 -21.06 36.60
N ARG A 123 -0.66 -20.42 36.58
CA ARG A 123 0.31 -20.50 37.72
C ARG A 123 -0.25 -19.94 39.00
N LEU A 124 -0.93 -18.79 38.93
CA LEU A 124 -1.53 -18.13 40.10
C LEU A 124 -2.63 -18.99 40.72
N LEU A 125 -3.49 -19.60 39.90
CA LEU A 125 -4.53 -20.54 40.34
C LEU A 125 -3.92 -21.79 40.99
N ALA A 126 -2.91 -22.40 40.38
CA ALA A 126 -2.25 -23.58 40.96
C ALA A 126 -1.61 -23.28 42.31
N ASN A 127 -0.95 -22.13 42.45
CA ASN A 127 -0.29 -21.73 43.70
C ASN A 127 -1.28 -21.40 44.83
N ASN A 128 -2.43 -20.81 44.52
CA ASN A 128 -3.41 -20.41 45.55
C ASN A 128 -4.35 -21.55 45.96
N THR A 129 -4.59 -22.52 45.13
CA THR A 129 -5.56 -23.60 45.38
C THR A 129 -4.92 -24.91 45.79
N ASN A 130 -3.62 -25.09 45.57
CA ASN A 130 -2.90 -26.37 45.66
C ASN A 130 -3.43 -27.48 44.71
N TYR A 131 -4.19 -27.06 43.69
CA TYR A 131 -4.66 -27.98 42.62
C TYR A 131 -3.88 -27.75 41.33
N ALA A 132 -3.79 -28.80 40.50
CA ALA A 132 -3.28 -28.66 39.16
C ALA A 132 -4.27 -27.84 38.32
N SER A 133 -3.78 -26.78 37.70
CA SER A 133 -4.56 -25.93 36.82
C SER A 133 -4.06 -26.05 35.39
N MET A 134 -4.98 -26.27 34.45
CA MET A 134 -4.67 -26.34 33.03
C MET A 134 -5.55 -25.35 32.27
N ILE A 135 -4.93 -24.45 31.54
CA ILE A 135 -5.60 -23.53 30.63
C ILE A 135 -5.21 -23.90 29.22
N THR A 136 -6.18 -24.12 28.36
CA THR A 136 -5.96 -24.37 26.92
C THR A 136 -6.45 -23.19 26.11
N THR A 137 -5.62 -22.71 25.20
CA THR A 137 -6.05 -21.78 24.16
C THR A 137 -6.83 -22.54 23.08
N PRO A 138 -7.86 -21.93 22.46
CA PRO A 138 -8.53 -22.53 21.32
C PRO A 138 -7.52 -22.79 20.21
N GLN A 139 -7.21 -24.02 19.92
CA GLN A 139 -6.39 -24.38 18.77
C GLN A 139 -7.29 -24.29 17.52
N TYR A 140 -7.21 -23.19 16.82
CA TYR A 140 -7.77 -23.10 15.48
C TYR A 140 -6.91 -23.99 14.57
N ARG A 141 -7.29 -25.26 14.39
CA ARG A 141 -6.76 -26.07 13.30
C ARG A 141 -7.10 -25.37 12.01
N GLY A 142 -6.11 -24.66 11.45
CA GLY A 142 -6.24 -23.70 10.38
C GLY A 142 -7.04 -24.22 9.18
N ARG A 143 -8.32 -23.92 9.17
CA ARG A 143 -9.05 -23.87 7.92
C ARG A 143 -8.57 -22.62 7.21
N LYS A 144 -7.80 -22.78 6.16
CA LYS A 144 -7.38 -21.67 5.32
C LYS A 144 -8.62 -21.14 4.62
N ILE A 145 -8.94 -19.87 4.83
CA ILE A 145 -9.94 -19.17 4.01
C ILE A 145 -9.40 -19.23 2.58
N LYS A 146 -10.16 -19.84 1.67
CA LYS A 146 -9.76 -19.97 0.27
C LYS A 146 -10.00 -18.69 -0.51
N PHE A 147 -11.08 -18.00 -0.19
CA PHE A 147 -11.39 -16.69 -0.73
C PHE A 147 -12.35 -15.97 0.22
N LEU A 148 -12.34 -14.66 0.18
CA LEU A 148 -13.28 -13.79 0.86
C LEU A 148 -13.82 -12.80 -0.17
N GLN A 149 -15.10 -12.83 -0.43
CA GLN A 149 -15.77 -11.86 -1.28
C GLN A 149 -16.67 -10.96 -0.42
N ILE A 150 -16.45 -9.67 -0.49
CA ILE A 150 -17.26 -8.66 0.19
C ILE A 150 -18.04 -7.90 -0.87
N THR A 151 -19.35 -7.86 -0.72
CA THR A 151 -20.25 -7.14 -1.64
C THR A 151 -21.17 -6.24 -0.83
N ASN A 152 -21.32 -5.00 -1.26
CA ASN A 152 -22.26 -4.07 -0.68
C ASN A 152 -23.69 -4.48 -1.11
N VAL A 153 -24.59 -4.66 -0.17
CA VAL A 153 -26.00 -5.02 -0.44
C VAL A 153 -26.84 -3.75 -0.47
N ASP A 154 -26.64 -2.88 0.52
CA ASP A 154 -27.26 -1.56 0.64
C ASP A 154 -26.39 -0.65 1.52
N ASP A 155 -26.87 0.55 1.86
CA ASP A 155 -26.12 1.55 2.62
C ASP A 155 -25.78 1.11 4.07
N GLU A 156 -26.46 0.09 4.59
CA GLU A 156 -26.28 -0.41 5.98
C GLU A 156 -25.78 -1.87 6.05
N HIS A 157 -25.79 -2.62 4.93
CA HIS A 157 -25.50 -4.05 4.94
C HIS A 157 -24.40 -4.44 3.95
N ILE A 158 -23.48 -5.27 4.44
CA ILE A 158 -22.40 -5.88 3.67
C ILE A 158 -22.57 -7.40 3.70
N LEU A 159 -22.54 -8.05 2.53
CA LEU A 159 -22.49 -9.50 2.41
C LEU A 159 -21.05 -9.97 2.30
N ALA A 160 -20.63 -10.85 3.20
CA ALA A 160 -19.35 -11.53 3.14
C ALA A 160 -19.57 -13.02 2.82
N VAL A 161 -18.96 -13.50 1.73
CA VAL A 161 -18.95 -14.91 1.34
C VAL A 161 -17.58 -15.48 1.62
N ILE A 162 -17.50 -16.58 2.39
CA ILE A 162 -16.26 -17.23 2.83
C ILE A 162 -16.21 -18.66 2.25
#